data_2c2a88c911ad67d4cd2c02190767adb9
#
_entry.id   2c2a88c911ad67d4cd2c02190767adb9
#
_cell.length_a   1.000
_cell.length_b   1.000
_cell.length_c   1.000
_cell.angle_alpha   90.00
_cell.angle_beta   90.00
_cell.angle_gamma   90.00
#
_symmetry.space_group_name_H-M   'P 1'
#
loop_
_entity.id
_entity.type
_entity.pdbx_description
1 polymer ?
#
loop_
_entity_poly.entity_id
_entity_poly.type
_entity_poly.pdbx_seq_one_letter_code
_entity_poly.pdbx_strand_id
1 'polypeptide(L)'
;MKRILYTLIPMMLVACVGGKNSPQDGGHGIGTDSATVAQIDAEDTDYVPQRSDYSFRSDVRTITEDGEVLWDTIVVYLTDAKGHTQELHTKALPLDTLNWSRTAIGEILQDDWNFDGIPDLQVGTGPMNSFGNYTYDVWLWNDEAHKFEELKYDGEIYSPSIDSDNKCIVSFWRLDDDVEIIRYKWKDGKLVESEREQMSASDLADD
;
A
#
# COMPACT_ATOMS: atom_id res chain seq x y z
N MET A 1 30.52 1.54 16.87
CA MET A 1 30.08 0.24 16.34
C MET A 1 29.42 -0.53 17.46
N LYS A 2 28.10 -0.50 17.57
CA LYS A 2 27.33 -1.28 18.55
C LYS A 2 26.77 -2.52 17.82
N ARG A 3 27.13 -3.69 18.31
CA ARG A 3 26.64 -4.97 17.79
C ARG A 3 25.26 -5.25 18.41
N ILE A 4 24.24 -5.38 17.58
CA ILE A 4 22.91 -5.78 18.00
C ILE A 4 22.89 -7.31 18.10
N LEU A 5 22.59 -7.79 19.32
CA LEU A 5 22.48 -9.23 19.63
C LEU A 5 21.00 -9.62 19.49
N TYR A 6 20.68 -10.44 18.52
CA TYR A 6 19.33 -11.01 18.39
C TYR A 6 19.19 -12.21 19.32
N THR A 7 18.30 -12.10 20.29
CA THR A 7 17.90 -13.22 21.15
C THR A 7 16.71 -13.94 20.51
N LEU A 8 16.95 -15.17 20.10
CA LEU A 8 15.91 -16.12 19.68
C LEU A 8 15.18 -16.64 20.93
N ILE A 9 13.87 -16.41 21.01
CA ILE A 9 13.00 -17.00 22.03
C ILE A 9 12.40 -18.29 21.45
N PRO A 10 12.58 -19.44 22.07
CA PRO A 10 11.95 -20.66 21.60
C PRO A 10 10.49 -20.74 22.04
N MET A 11 9.62 -20.99 21.09
CA MET A 11 8.19 -21.24 21.27
C MET A 11 7.95 -22.61 21.87
N MET A 12 7.52 -22.69 23.15
CA MET A 12 7.06 -23.91 23.78
C MET A 12 5.62 -24.22 23.36
N LEU A 13 5.48 -25.37 22.70
CA LEU A 13 4.19 -26.03 22.47
C LEU A 13 3.74 -26.70 23.79
N VAL A 14 2.60 -26.26 24.33
CA VAL A 14 1.90 -26.99 25.39
C VAL A 14 0.72 -27.71 24.78
N ALA A 15 0.81 -29.03 24.74
CA ALA A 15 -0.30 -29.92 24.43
C ALA A 15 -1.09 -30.18 25.73
N CYS A 16 -2.39 -29.89 25.76
CA CYS A 16 -3.29 -30.36 26.80
C CYS A 16 -4.27 -31.40 26.28
N VAL A 17 -4.16 -32.58 26.84
CA VAL A 17 -5.01 -33.74 26.63
C VAL A 17 -6.27 -33.64 27.49
N GLY A 18 -7.38 -33.97 26.91
CA GLY A 18 -8.66 -34.48 27.28
C GLY A 18 -9.23 -34.44 28.71
N GLY A 19 -10.53 -34.20 28.79
CA GLY A 19 -11.40 -34.49 29.93
C GLY A 19 -12.86 -34.28 29.56
N LYS A 20 -13.59 -35.42 29.42
CA LYS A 20 -15.05 -35.46 29.30
C LYS A 20 -15.71 -35.14 30.65
N ASN A 21 -16.83 -34.39 30.63
CA ASN A 21 -18.09 -34.72 31.34
C ASN A 21 -19.11 -33.58 31.17
N SER A 22 -20.31 -33.90 30.67
CA SER A 22 -21.58 -33.15 30.79
C SER A 22 -22.24 -33.50 32.15
N PRO A 23 -23.27 -32.78 32.69
CA PRO A 23 -24.44 -32.28 31.98
C PRO A 23 -25.03 -30.93 32.42
N GLN A 24 -25.87 -30.34 31.51
CA GLN A 24 -27.10 -29.56 31.68
C GLN A 24 -27.19 -28.46 32.75
N ASP A 25 -27.38 -27.20 32.37
CA ASP A 25 -28.67 -26.50 32.49
C ASP A 25 -28.64 -25.08 31.90
N GLY A 26 -29.80 -24.58 31.49
CA GLY A 26 -30.20 -23.49 30.68
C GLY A 26 -29.64 -22.10 30.98
N GLY A 27 -29.46 -21.31 29.89
CA GLY A 27 -29.20 -19.88 29.96
C GLY A 27 -29.03 -19.26 28.57
N HIS A 28 -29.89 -18.33 28.23
CA HIS A 28 -29.95 -17.52 27.01
C HIS A 28 -28.57 -17.18 26.40
N GLY A 29 -28.28 -17.74 25.23
CA GLY A 29 -27.11 -17.41 24.49
C GLY A 29 -27.29 -16.18 23.61
N ILE A 30 -26.41 -15.20 23.82
CA ILE A 30 -26.12 -14.18 22.82
C ILE A 30 -25.21 -14.85 21.79
N GLY A 31 -25.69 -14.98 20.56
CA GLY A 31 -24.93 -15.58 19.47
C GLY A 31 -23.69 -14.74 19.17
N THR A 32 -22.52 -15.26 19.47
CA THR A 32 -21.27 -14.82 18.86
C THR A 32 -21.17 -15.59 17.55
N ASP A 33 -21.35 -14.88 16.44
CA ASP A 33 -21.03 -15.39 15.11
C ASP A 33 -19.53 -15.75 15.08
N SER A 34 -19.24 -17.02 15.32
CA SER A 34 -17.96 -17.60 14.94
C SER A 34 -17.90 -17.55 13.42
N ALA A 35 -17.10 -16.62 12.89
CA ALA A 35 -16.71 -16.66 11.50
C ALA A 35 -16.06 -18.02 11.24
N THR A 36 -16.78 -18.88 10.58
CA THR A 36 -16.30 -20.16 10.07
C THR A 36 -15.22 -19.81 9.05
N VAL A 37 -13.95 -20.05 9.43
CA VAL A 37 -12.86 -20.05 8.45
C VAL A 37 -13.19 -21.17 7.50
N ALA A 38 -13.66 -20.83 6.29
CA ALA A 38 -13.86 -21.80 5.23
C ALA A 38 -12.52 -22.47 4.98
N GLN A 39 -12.45 -23.78 5.20
CA GLN A 39 -11.36 -24.60 4.69
C GLN A 39 -11.40 -24.47 3.17
N ILE A 40 -10.38 -23.86 2.62
CA ILE A 40 -10.18 -23.77 1.18
C ILE A 40 -9.76 -25.16 0.72
N ASP A 41 -10.62 -25.81 -0.04
CA ASP A 41 -10.28 -27.08 -0.70
C ASP A 41 -9.15 -26.84 -1.69
N ALA A 42 -8.04 -27.54 -1.49
CA ALA A 42 -6.74 -27.31 -2.15
C ALA A 42 -6.68 -27.92 -3.59
N GLU A 43 -7.78 -27.96 -4.34
CA GLU A 43 -7.80 -28.63 -5.67
C GLU A 43 -8.56 -27.86 -6.76
N ASP A 44 -8.19 -26.59 -6.99
CA ASP A 44 -8.46 -25.98 -8.30
C ASP A 44 -7.16 -25.49 -8.90
N THR A 45 -6.39 -26.43 -9.44
CA THR A 45 -5.05 -26.17 -10.00
C THR A 45 -5.07 -25.38 -11.30
N ASP A 46 -6.25 -25.12 -11.87
CA ASP A 46 -6.43 -24.46 -13.16
C ASP A 46 -6.90 -22.99 -13.01
N TYR A 47 -7.17 -22.52 -11.78
CA TYR A 47 -7.56 -21.13 -11.58
C TYR A 47 -6.36 -20.20 -11.66
N VAL A 48 -6.45 -19.26 -12.58
CA VAL A 48 -5.48 -18.18 -12.75
C VAL A 48 -6.18 -16.86 -12.40
N PRO A 49 -5.78 -16.18 -11.31
CA PRO A 49 -6.42 -14.93 -10.92
C PRO A 49 -6.27 -13.86 -12.00
N GLN A 50 -7.32 -13.09 -12.21
CA GLN A 50 -7.30 -11.91 -13.07
C GLN A 50 -7.29 -10.66 -12.22
N ARG A 51 -6.79 -9.54 -12.77
CA ARG A 51 -6.73 -8.25 -12.07
C ARG A 51 -8.07 -7.84 -11.46
N SER A 52 -9.17 -8.06 -12.18
CA SER A 52 -10.54 -7.74 -11.76
C SER A 52 -11.06 -8.55 -10.59
N ASP A 53 -10.42 -9.68 -10.28
CA ASP A 53 -10.89 -10.59 -9.24
C ASP A 53 -10.50 -10.13 -7.83
N TYR A 54 -9.53 -9.20 -7.73
CA TYR A 54 -9.00 -8.75 -6.45
C TYR A 54 -9.83 -7.66 -5.79
N SER A 55 -10.07 -7.84 -4.50
CA SER A 55 -10.46 -6.82 -3.54
C SER A 55 -9.24 -6.38 -2.71
N PHE A 56 -9.28 -5.15 -2.19
CA PHE A 56 -8.15 -4.52 -1.52
C PHE A 56 -8.52 -4.02 -0.14
N ARG A 57 -7.61 -4.19 0.83
CA ARG A 57 -7.71 -3.62 2.17
C ARG A 57 -6.32 -3.26 2.68
N SER A 58 -6.16 -2.06 3.22
CA SER A 58 -4.92 -1.66 3.91
C SER A 58 -5.04 -1.80 5.43
N ASP A 59 -3.91 -2.08 6.08
CA ASP A 59 -3.73 -2.04 7.54
C ASP A 59 -2.49 -1.19 7.82
N VAL A 60 -2.65 -0.15 8.65
CA VAL A 60 -1.59 0.80 8.98
C VAL A 60 -1.24 0.65 10.45
N ARG A 61 0.02 0.36 10.76
CA ARG A 61 0.53 0.19 12.13
C ARG A 61 1.67 1.13 12.40
N THR A 62 1.51 1.96 13.40
CA THR A 62 2.57 2.85 13.88
C THR A 62 3.59 2.08 14.68
N ILE A 63 4.86 2.19 14.31
CA ILE A 63 6.00 1.64 15.02
C ILE A 63 6.61 2.73 15.88
N THR A 64 6.76 2.46 17.18
CA THR A 64 7.34 3.39 18.16
C THR A 64 8.52 2.76 18.88
N GLU A 65 9.53 3.58 19.21
CA GLU A 65 10.66 3.21 20.06
C GLU A 65 10.88 4.35 21.08
N ASP A 66 11.01 4.02 22.36
CA ASP A 66 11.18 4.98 23.46
C ASP A 66 10.11 6.09 23.51
N GLY A 67 8.90 5.81 22.97
CA GLY A 67 7.79 6.75 22.92
C GLY A 67 7.80 7.67 21.70
N GLU A 68 8.80 7.57 20.84
CA GLU A 68 8.87 8.30 19.57
C GLU A 68 8.35 7.43 18.42
N VAL A 69 7.59 8.04 17.51
CA VAL A 69 7.11 7.37 16.30
C VAL A 69 8.25 7.30 15.29
N LEU A 70 8.62 6.08 14.85
CA LEU A 70 9.67 5.88 13.86
C LEU A 70 9.12 5.88 12.43
N TRP A 71 8.03 5.13 12.21
CA TRP A 71 7.32 5.05 10.91
C TRP A 71 5.98 4.35 11.07
N ASP A 72 5.16 4.44 10.05
CA ASP A 72 4.00 3.58 9.89
C ASP A 72 4.33 2.45 8.91
N THR A 73 4.07 1.22 9.32
CA THR A 73 4.07 0.07 8.41
C THR A 73 2.71 -0.04 7.78
N ILE A 74 2.66 -0.13 6.46
CA ILE A 74 1.44 -0.29 5.68
C ILE A 74 1.46 -1.66 5.02
N VAL A 75 0.44 -2.47 5.25
CA VAL A 75 0.23 -3.75 4.58
C VAL A 75 -1.06 -3.67 3.78
N VAL A 76 -0.98 -3.90 2.48
CA VAL A 76 -2.15 -4.04 1.62
C VAL A 76 -2.41 -5.51 1.37
N TYR A 77 -3.58 -5.95 1.74
CA TYR A 77 -4.08 -7.29 1.50
C TYR A 77 -4.92 -7.28 0.23
N LEU A 78 -4.53 -8.08 -0.73
CA LEU A 78 -5.26 -8.35 -1.94
C LEU A 78 -5.88 -9.73 -1.82
N THR A 79 -7.18 -9.82 -2.02
CA THR A 79 -7.90 -11.10 -1.94
C THR A 79 -8.69 -11.32 -3.22
N ASP A 80 -8.44 -12.43 -3.91
CA ASP A 80 -9.18 -12.79 -5.11
C ASP A 80 -10.56 -13.43 -4.80
N ALA A 81 -11.31 -13.72 -5.84
CA ALA A 81 -12.66 -14.31 -5.71
C ALA A 81 -12.67 -15.71 -5.07
N LYS A 82 -11.53 -16.41 -5.03
CA LYS A 82 -11.36 -17.72 -4.38
C LYS A 82 -10.74 -17.65 -3.00
N GLY A 83 -10.37 -16.45 -2.55
CA GLY A 83 -9.78 -16.22 -1.23
C GLY A 83 -8.27 -16.37 -1.18
N HIS A 84 -7.56 -16.51 -2.33
CA HIS A 84 -6.10 -16.42 -2.32
C HIS A 84 -5.70 -14.99 -2.02
N THR A 85 -4.63 -14.83 -1.26
CA THR A 85 -4.15 -13.52 -0.81
C THR A 85 -2.74 -13.23 -1.32
N GLN A 86 -2.52 -11.97 -1.71
CA GLN A 86 -1.20 -11.38 -1.86
C GLN A 86 -1.07 -10.25 -0.84
N GLU A 87 0.11 -10.05 -0.26
CA GLU A 87 0.40 -8.93 0.62
C GLU A 87 1.43 -8.01 -0.05
N LEU A 88 1.14 -6.70 -0.07
CA LEU A 88 2.09 -5.67 -0.45
C LEU A 88 2.51 -4.92 0.80
N HIS A 89 3.79 -4.65 0.95
CA HIS A 89 4.34 -4.02 2.15
C HIS A 89 5.05 -2.73 1.79
N THR A 90 4.70 -1.66 2.49
CA THR A 90 5.40 -0.38 2.39
C THR A 90 5.46 0.33 3.73
N LYS A 91 6.07 1.51 3.75
CA LYS A 91 6.25 2.33 4.94
C LYS A 91 5.95 3.79 4.64
N ALA A 92 5.22 4.43 5.54
CA ALA A 92 5.14 5.87 5.60
C ALA A 92 6.19 6.40 6.57
N LEU A 93 6.89 7.46 6.19
CA LEU A 93 7.75 8.18 7.12
C LEU A 93 6.90 8.81 8.22
N PRO A 94 7.38 8.87 9.48
CA PRO A 94 6.66 9.55 10.53
C PRO A 94 6.53 11.01 10.12
N LEU A 95 5.31 11.48 10.14
CA LEU A 95 5.07 12.91 10.05
C LEU A 95 5.66 13.51 11.33
N ASP A 96 6.70 14.31 11.16
CA ASP A 96 7.27 15.08 12.26
C ASP A 96 6.12 15.81 12.98
N THR A 97 6.25 16.00 14.26
CA THR A 97 5.31 16.38 15.30
C THR A 97 4.36 17.56 15.02
N LEU A 98 4.27 18.04 13.80
CA LEU A 98 3.54 19.23 13.36
C LEU A 98 2.06 18.98 12.98
N ASN A 99 1.34 18.08 13.63
CA ASN A 99 -0.13 17.88 13.45
C ASN A 99 -0.60 17.77 11.98
N TRP A 100 0.25 17.29 11.09
CA TRP A 100 -0.14 17.09 9.71
C TRP A 100 -1.16 15.95 9.63
N SER A 101 -2.14 16.13 8.78
CA SER A 101 -3.15 15.11 8.56
C SER A 101 -2.49 13.80 8.12
N ARG A 102 -2.79 12.70 8.80
CA ARG A 102 -2.44 11.34 8.36
C ARG A 102 -3.31 10.91 7.16
N THR A 103 -3.94 11.86 6.51
CA THR A 103 -4.72 11.68 5.30
C THR A 103 -3.82 11.07 4.23
N ALA A 104 -4.36 10.15 3.47
CA ALA A 104 -3.70 9.38 2.43
C ALA A 104 -2.74 8.26 2.90
N ILE A 105 -2.30 8.18 4.18
CA ILE A 105 -1.51 7.02 4.62
C ILE A 105 -2.37 5.75 4.54
N GLY A 106 -1.93 4.78 3.71
CA GLY A 106 -2.64 3.54 3.47
C GLY A 106 -3.87 3.68 2.56
N GLU A 107 -4.12 4.86 1.98
CA GLU A 107 -5.11 5.02 0.92
C GLU A 107 -4.71 4.20 -0.31
N ILE A 108 -5.68 3.53 -0.91
CA ILE A 108 -5.46 2.71 -2.12
C ILE A 108 -6.19 3.37 -3.28
N LEU A 109 -5.41 3.82 -4.27
CA LEU A 109 -5.90 4.36 -5.53
C LEU A 109 -5.58 3.37 -6.67
N GLN A 110 -6.32 3.48 -7.77
CA GLN A 110 -6.17 2.60 -8.92
C GLN A 110 -6.14 3.42 -10.20
N ASP A 111 -5.00 3.39 -10.89
CA ASP A 111 -4.77 4.10 -12.14
C ASP A 111 -3.87 3.27 -13.06
N ASP A 112 -3.95 3.50 -14.36
CA ASP A 112 -3.13 2.81 -15.37
C ASP A 112 -1.78 3.54 -15.52
N TRP A 113 -0.80 3.13 -14.71
CA TRP A 113 0.52 3.77 -14.64
C TRP A 113 1.42 3.45 -15.84
N ASN A 114 1.23 2.30 -16.45
CA ASN A 114 2.06 1.84 -17.58
C ASN A 114 1.37 1.99 -18.94
N PHE A 115 0.10 2.47 -18.95
CA PHE A 115 -0.72 2.69 -20.14
C PHE A 115 -1.00 1.41 -20.95
N ASP A 116 -1.15 0.29 -20.26
CA ASP A 116 -1.51 -1.01 -20.86
C ASP A 116 -3.03 -1.27 -20.85
N GLY A 117 -3.80 -0.41 -20.22
CA GLY A 117 -5.24 -0.50 -20.10
C GLY A 117 -5.72 -1.29 -18.88
N ILE A 118 -4.79 -1.74 -18.02
CA ILE A 118 -5.10 -2.48 -16.79
C ILE A 118 -4.78 -1.58 -15.58
N PRO A 119 -5.71 -1.36 -14.65
CA PRO A 119 -5.43 -0.53 -13.49
C PRO A 119 -4.38 -1.14 -12.57
N ASP A 120 -3.37 -0.35 -12.24
CA ASP A 120 -2.32 -0.60 -11.25
C ASP A 120 -2.76 -0.12 -9.87
N LEU A 121 -1.92 -0.29 -8.85
CA LEU A 121 -2.19 0.18 -7.49
C LEU A 121 -1.23 1.27 -7.07
N GLN A 122 -1.77 2.32 -6.45
CA GLN A 122 -1.02 3.31 -5.69
C GLN A 122 -1.40 3.19 -4.21
N VAL A 123 -0.42 3.18 -3.33
CA VAL A 123 -0.63 3.15 -1.89
C VAL A 123 -0.01 4.39 -1.27
N GLY A 124 -0.83 5.20 -0.65
CA GLY A 124 -0.40 6.45 -0.04
C GLY A 124 0.57 6.21 1.12
N THR A 125 1.74 6.83 1.06
CA THR A 125 2.76 6.79 2.12
C THR A 125 2.78 8.07 2.95
N GLY A 126 1.97 9.05 2.57
CA GLY A 126 1.65 10.24 3.38
C GLY A 126 2.05 11.55 2.72
N PRO A 127 1.72 12.67 3.38
CA PRO A 127 2.16 13.98 2.95
C PRO A 127 3.65 14.18 3.25
N MET A 128 4.36 14.86 2.36
CA MET A 128 5.77 15.23 2.54
C MET A 128 5.93 16.61 3.18
N ASN A 129 4.92 17.47 3.04
CA ASN A 129 4.93 18.82 3.61
C ASN A 129 3.52 19.37 3.80
N SER A 130 3.41 20.58 4.37
CA SER A 130 2.14 21.28 4.63
C SER A 130 1.46 21.83 3.37
N PHE A 131 2.12 21.80 2.21
CA PHE A 131 1.60 22.31 0.94
C PHE A 131 0.82 21.26 0.14
N GLY A 132 0.61 20.06 0.72
CA GLY A 132 -0.19 19.01 0.09
C GLY A 132 0.58 18.16 -0.92
N ASN A 133 1.91 18.08 -0.81
CA ASN A 133 2.67 17.12 -1.58
C ASN A 133 2.52 15.73 -0.95
N TYR A 134 1.98 14.79 -1.70
CA TYR A 134 1.76 13.41 -1.28
C TYR A 134 2.71 12.46 -1.99
N THR A 135 3.09 11.39 -1.30
CA THR A 135 3.89 10.30 -1.85
C THR A 135 3.09 9.01 -1.89
N TYR A 136 3.42 8.19 -2.87
CA TYR A 136 2.80 6.90 -3.08
C TYR A 136 3.85 5.88 -3.48
N ASP A 137 3.70 4.65 -3.00
CA ASP A 137 4.33 3.50 -3.62
C ASP A 137 3.36 2.88 -4.62
N VAL A 138 3.90 2.37 -5.71
CA VAL A 138 3.12 1.90 -6.85
C VAL A 138 3.46 0.45 -7.15
N TRP A 139 2.45 -0.34 -7.45
CA TRP A 139 2.57 -1.72 -7.92
C TRP A 139 1.83 -1.87 -9.24
N LEU A 140 2.55 -2.33 -10.26
CA LEU A 140 2.00 -2.62 -11.57
C LEU A 140 1.42 -4.04 -11.58
N TRP A 141 0.30 -4.22 -12.28
CA TRP A 141 -0.21 -5.55 -12.56
C TRP A 141 0.66 -6.24 -13.61
N ASN A 142 1.19 -7.42 -13.27
CA ASN A 142 1.91 -8.26 -14.21
C ASN A 142 0.96 -9.38 -14.69
N ASP A 143 0.50 -9.26 -15.94
CA ASP A 143 -0.49 -10.18 -16.52
C ASP A 143 0.10 -11.59 -16.79
N GLU A 144 1.40 -11.72 -16.98
CA GLU A 144 2.05 -13.04 -17.14
C GLU A 144 2.22 -13.76 -15.80
N ALA A 145 2.52 -13.01 -14.74
CA ALA A 145 2.73 -13.54 -13.40
C ALA A 145 1.45 -13.57 -12.54
N HIS A 146 0.36 -12.97 -13.03
CA HIS A 146 -0.93 -12.81 -12.35
C HIS A 146 -0.81 -12.25 -10.93
N LYS A 147 0.02 -11.21 -10.77
CA LYS A 147 0.29 -10.56 -9.48
C LYS A 147 0.69 -9.11 -9.66
N PHE A 148 0.66 -8.37 -8.56
CA PHE A 148 1.20 -7.03 -8.49
C PHE A 148 2.70 -7.06 -8.21
N GLU A 149 3.47 -6.26 -8.93
CA GLU A 149 4.92 -6.10 -8.76
C GLU A 149 5.26 -4.63 -8.52
N GLU A 150 6.12 -4.36 -7.54
CA GLU A 150 6.50 -3.01 -7.15
C GLU A 150 7.21 -2.29 -8.30
N LEU A 151 6.72 -1.11 -8.65
CA LEU A 151 7.36 -0.23 -9.62
C LEU A 151 8.63 0.36 -9.01
N LYS A 152 9.76 0.09 -9.65
CA LYS A 152 11.05 0.71 -9.32
C LYS A 152 11.37 1.78 -10.34
N TYR A 153 11.64 2.99 -9.88
CA TYR A 153 12.03 4.11 -10.73
C TYR A 153 13.09 4.96 -10.03
N ASP A 154 13.88 5.67 -10.83
CA ASP A 154 14.85 6.62 -10.33
C ASP A 154 14.20 8.01 -10.28
N GLY A 155 14.18 8.63 -9.12
CA GLY A 155 13.61 9.95 -8.89
C GLY A 155 12.51 9.96 -7.83
N GLU A 156 11.85 11.10 -7.70
CA GLU A 156 10.79 11.34 -6.73
C GLU A 156 9.55 11.80 -7.46
N ILE A 157 8.43 11.13 -7.21
CA ILE A 157 7.12 11.47 -7.80
C ILE A 157 6.20 11.90 -6.66
N TYR A 158 5.79 13.15 -6.69
CA TYR A 158 4.90 13.76 -5.71
C TYR A 158 3.55 14.07 -6.33
N SER A 159 2.49 13.88 -5.56
CA SER A 159 1.11 14.18 -5.96
C SER A 159 0.84 13.78 -7.42
N PRO A 160 1.08 12.49 -7.78
CA PRO A 160 1.04 12.04 -9.15
C PRO A 160 -0.35 12.21 -9.77
N SER A 161 -0.37 12.53 -11.06
CA SER A 161 -1.55 12.42 -11.91
C SER A 161 -1.21 11.73 -13.23
N ILE A 162 -2.19 11.02 -13.78
CA ILE A 162 -2.03 10.27 -15.02
C ILE A 162 -2.57 11.11 -16.18
N ASP A 163 -1.69 11.49 -17.10
CA ASP A 163 -2.06 12.11 -18.36
C ASP A 163 -2.14 11.04 -19.46
N SER A 164 -3.32 10.47 -19.61
CA SER A 164 -3.56 9.37 -20.55
C SER A 164 -3.43 9.82 -22.03
N ASP A 165 -3.71 11.07 -22.34
CA ASP A 165 -3.63 11.59 -23.70
C ASP A 165 -2.17 11.68 -24.17
N ASN A 166 -1.27 12.15 -23.31
CA ASN A 166 0.15 12.28 -23.59
C ASN A 166 0.98 11.06 -23.15
N LYS A 167 0.34 10.07 -22.52
CA LYS A 167 0.95 8.87 -21.92
C LYS A 167 2.14 9.25 -21.05
N CYS A 168 1.88 10.08 -20.04
CA CYS A 168 2.88 10.48 -19.05
C CYS A 168 2.30 10.52 -17.64
N ILE A 169 3.18 10.33 -16.67
CA ILE A 169 2.92 10.56 -15.25
C ILE A 169 3.39 11.97 -14.94
N VAL A 170 2.52 12.78 -14.36
CA VAL A 170 2.86 14.14 -13.97
C VAL A 170 3.06 14.17 -12.45
N SER A 171 4.26 14.56 -12.02
CA SER A 171 4.59 14.84 -10.63
C SER A 171 4.44 16.32 -10.36
N PHE A 172 3.75 16.65 -9.29
CA PHE A 172 3.58 18.03 -8.83
C PHE A 172 4.20 18.20 -7.45
N TRP A 173 5.16 19.11 -7.34
CA TRP A 173 5.79 19.51 -6.09
C TRP A 173 5.57 21.00 -5.83
N ARG A 174 5.28 21.36 -4.58
CA ARG A 174 5.19 22.74 -4.13
C ARG A 174 5.89 22.94 -2.79
N LEU A 175 6.65 24.03 -2.70
CA LEU A 175 7.24 24.49 -1.44
C LEU A 175 7.18 26.04 -1.44
N ASP A 176 6.37 26.60 -0.55
CA ASP A 176 6.06 28.03 -0.51
C ASP A 176 5.53 28.54 -1.88
N ASP A 177 6.27 29.43 -2.52
CA ASP A 177 5.97 29.99 -3.85
C ASP A 177 6.61 29.20 -5.00
N ASP A 178 7.50 28.28 -4.71
CA ASP A 178 8.17 27.46 -5.71
C ASP A 178 7.29 26.24 -6.09
N VAL A 179 7.08 26.07 -7.39
CA VAL A 179 6.36 24.92 -7.96
C VAL A 179 7.23 24.23 -8.98
N GLU A 180 7.29 22.92 -8.90
CA GLU A 180 7.95 22.07 -9.87
C GLU A 180 6.96 21.05 -10.44
N ILE A 181 6.91 20.96 -11.77
CA ILE A 181 6.12 19.98 -12.50
C ILE A 181 7.09 19.12 -13.30
N ILE A 182 7.07 17.82 -13.06
CA ILE A 182 7.93 16.86 -13.77
C ILE A 182 7.05 15.87 -14.49
N ARG A 183 7.35 15.63 -15.78
CA ARG A 183 6.67 14.63 -16.58
C ARG A 183 7.58 13.44 -16.79
N TYR A 184 7.05 12.26 -16.47
CA TYR A 184 7.74 10.98 -16.67
C TYR A 184 7.07 10.20 -17.79
N LYS A 185 7.88 9.55 -18.64
CA LYS A 185 7.42 8.67 -19.71
C LYS A 185 8.09 7.32 -19.65
N TRP A 186 7.37 6.32 -20.11
CA TRP A 186 7.94 4.98 -20.27
C TRP A 186 8.89 4.91 -21.47
N LYS A 187 10.11 4.42 -21.23
CA LYS A 187 11.13 4.19 -22.24
C LYS A 187 11.88 2.90 -21.91
N ASP A 188 11.87 1.96 -22.84
CA ASP A 188 12.55 0.66 -22.70
C ASP A 188 12.20 -0.06 -21.39
N GLY A 189 10.90 -0.04 -21.01
CA GLY A 189 10.38 -0.68 -19.80
C GLY A 189 10.72 0.05 -18.49
N LYS A 190 11.20 1.30 -18.56
CA LYS A 190 11.52 2.12 -17.39
C LYS A 190 10.79 3.44 -17.43
N LEU A 191 10.39 3.92 -16.27
CA LEU A 191 9.85 5.25 -16.10
C LEU A 191 11.00 6.26 -16.01
N VAL A 192 11.07 7.22 -16.94
CA VAL A 192 12.15 8.20 -17.02
C VAL A 192 11.59 9.62 -17.11
N GLU A 193 12.29 10.57 -16.50
CA GLU A 193 11.98 11.98 -16.64
C GLU A 193 12.08 12.40 -18.11
N SER A 194 11.05 13.04 -18.61
CA SER A 194 10.98 13.53 -19.99
C SER A 194 10.96 15.04 -20.11
N GLU A 195 10.46 15.71 -19.07
CA GLU A 195 10.31 17.17 -19.03
C GLU A 195 10.26 17.65 -17.57
N ARG A 196 10.80 18.85 -17.32
CA ARG A 196 10.77 19.52 -16.03
C ARG A 196 10.52 20.99 -16.21
N GLU A 197 9.53 21.51 -15.49
CA GLU A 197 9.18 22.92 -15.45
C GLU A 197 9.28 23.42 -14.00
N GLN A 198 9.77 24.64 -13.81
CA GLN A 198 9.77 25.34 -12.54
C GLN A 198 9.13 26.70 -12.71
N MET A 199 8.26 27.08 -11.80
CA MET A 199 7.51 28.32 -11.85
C MET A 199 7.15 28.82 -10.46
N SER A 200 6.65 30.06 -10.36
CA SER A 200 6.05 30.58 -9.14
C SER A 200 4.61 30.06 -9.00
N ALA A 201 4.14 29.87 -7.76
CA ALA A 201 2.77 29.50 -7.50
C ALA A 201 1.75 30.56 -7.98
N SER A 202 2.17 31.82 -8.11
CA SER A 202 1.35 32.89 -8.71
C SER A 202 1.08 32.66 -10.19
N ASP A 203 2.00 32.01 -10.91
CA ASP A 203 1.88 31.76 -12.35
C ASP A 203 0.82 30.69 -12.65
N LEU A 204 0.51 29.79 -11.66
CA LEU A 204 -0.54 28.77 -11.79
C LEU A 204 -1.97 29.35 -11.76
N ALA A 205 -2.14 30.55 -11.24
CA ALA A 205 -3.48 31.16 -11.06
C ALA A 205 -3.99 31.89 -12.31
N ASP A 206 -3.14 32.07 -13.33
CA ASP A 206 -3.44 32.87 -14.54
C ASP A 206 -3.85 32.00 -15.77
N ASP A 207 -3.86 30.65 -15.62
CA ASP A 207 -4.32 29.67 -16.63
C ASP A 207 -5.70 29.07 -16.24
#